data_4bebfb5c58a6fb0baa4b37a2871aef9b
#
_entry.id   4bebfb5c58a6fb0baa4b37a2871aef9b
#
_cell.length_a   1.000
_cell.length_b   1.000
_cell.length_c   1.000
_cell.angle_alpha   90.00
_cell.angle_beta   90.00
_cell.angle_gamma   90.00
#
_symmetry.space_group_name_H-M   'P 1'
#
loop_
_entity.id
_entity.type
_entity.pdbx_description
1 polymer ?
#
loop_
_entity_poly.entity_id
_entity_poly.type
_entity_poly.pdbx_seq_one_letter_code
_entity_poly.pdbx_strand_id
1 'polypeptide(L)'
;MGHVVRALFFLLIALGALATTARAQSFQVSGHAGVLGEWELNATVTPTVSQSAKKFSGPLTMKHVGLCTQDGPEEKTGEIRIQISGSSSRMKAILLVDGVECVYSGRFTNSYTGMMNCPDRRAVPLTLWVK
;
A
#
# COMPACT_ATOMS: atom_id res chain seq x y z
N MET A 1 -13.93 74.22 -2.20
CA MET A 1 -13.56 73.27 -1.16
C MET A 1 -13.70 71.88 -1.70
N GLY A 2 -12.63 71.33 -2.11
CA GLY A 2 -12.64 70.00 -2.70
C GLY A 2 -12.96 68.92 -1.68
N HIS A 3 -14.11 68.39 -1.77
CA HIS A 3 -14.36 67.12 -1.11
C HIS A 3 -13.60 66.04 -1.88
N VAL A 4 -12.40 65.79 -1.39
CA VAL A 4 -11.70 64.64 -1.83
C VAL A 4 -12.46 63.44 -1.27
N VAL A 5 -13.35 62.92 -2.09
CA VAL A 5 -13.94 61.63 -1.85
C VAL A 5 -12.77 60.65 -2.03
N ARG A 6 -12.10 60.38 -0.92
CA ARG A 6 -11.21 59.24 -0.85
C ARG A 6 -12.10 58.00 -0.93
N ALA A 7 -12.39 57.62 -2.14
CA ALA A 7 -12.82 56.27 -2.38
C ALA A 7 -11.67 55.35 -2.04
N LEU A 8 -11.64 54.94 -0.80
CA LEU A 8 -10.85 53.83 -0.35
C LEU A 8 -11.43 52.58 -1.04
N PHE A 9 -10.92 52.35 -2.22
CA PHE A 9 -11.04 51.04 -2.84
C PHE A 9 -10.25 50.07 -1.97
N PHE A 10 -10.92 49.51 -1.00
CA PHE A 10 -10.44 48.27 -0.40
C PHE A 10 -10.55 47.18 -1.47
N LEU A 11 -9.46 47.08 -2.21
CA LEU A 11 -9.24 45.93 -3.05
C LEU A 11 -8.98 44.75 -2.10
N LEU A 12 -10.03 44.11 -1.67
CA LEU A 12 -9.98 42.83 -1.02
C LEU A 12 -9.49 41.87 -2.06
N ILE A 13 -8.15 41.75 -2.15
CA ILE A 13 -7.53 40.60 -2.81
C ILE A 13 -7.83 39.40 -1.91
N ALA A 14 -8.94 38.74 -2.20
CA ALA A 14 -9.18 37.42 -1.71
C ALA A 14 -8.10 36.54 -2.35
N LEU A 15 -6.97 36.39 -1.68
CA LEU A 15 -6.05 35.30 -1.97
C LEU A 15 -6.80 34.02 -1.63
N GLY A 16 -7.49 33.50 -2.64
CA GLY A 16 -7.95 32.13 -2.60
C GLY A 16 -6.71 31.25 -2.49
N ALA A 17 -6.40 30.84 -1.27
CA ALA A 17 -5.47 29.76 -1.07
C ALA A 17 -6.07 28.53 -1.74
N LEU A 18 -5.65 28.27 -2.95
CA LEU A 18 -5.83 26.98 -3.60
C LEU A 18 -5.05 25.99 -2.74
N ALA A 19 -5.73 25.44 -1.73
CA ALA A 19 -5.23 24.29 -1.02
C ALA A 19 -5.21 23.15 -2.04
N THR A 20 -4.08 23.01 -2.72
CA THR A 20 -3.81 21.82 -3.50
C THR A 20 -3.66 20.71 -2.47
N THR A 21 -4.74 19.98 -2.26
CA THR A 21 -4.67 18.72 -1.53
C THR A 21 -3.80 17.80 -2.36
N ALA A 22 -2.54 17.69 -1.97
CA ALA A 22 -1.65 16.68 -2.51
C ALA A 22 -2.26 15.34 -2.14
N ARG A 23 -2.94 14.70 -3.08
CA ARG A 23 -3.42 13.34 -2.91
C ARG A 23 -2.20 12.46 -2.84
N ALA A 24 -2.03 11.78 -1.70
CA ALA A 24 -1.02 10.75 -1.59
C ALA A 24 -1.27 9.72 -2.69
N GLN A 25 -0.28 9.50 -3.54
CA GLN A 25 -0.36 8.53 -4.62
C GLN A 25 -0.47 7.13 -4.02
N SER A 26 -1.54 6.41 -4.33
CA SER A 26 -1.72 5.03 -3.90
C SER A 26 -1.32 4.05 -5.00
N PHE A 27 -0.84 2.89 -4.59
CA PHE A 27 -0.47 1.80 -5.48
C PHE A 27 -1.29 0.56 -5.13
N GLN A 28 -1.64 -0.19 -6.16
CA GLN A 28 -2.28 -1.49 -6.00
C GLN A 28 -1.21 -2.57 -5.95
N VAL A 29 -1.31 -3.43 -4.95
CA VAL A 29 -0.48 -4.62 -4.81
C VAL A 29 -1.39 -5.83 -4.94
N SER A 30 -1.08 -6.71 -5.86
CA SER A 30 -1.75 -7.99 -6.02
C SER A 30 -0.75 -9.11 -5.89
N GLY A 31 -1.20 -10.29 -5.51
CA GLY A 31 -0.30 -11.41 -5.37
C GLY A 31 -0.99 -12.74 -5.14
N HIS A 32 -0.16 -13.77 -5.11
CA HIS A 32 -0.58 -15.13 -4.81
C HIS A 32 0.38 -15.75 -3.80
N ALA A 33 -0.17 -16.34 -2.75
CA ALA A 33 0.56 -17.05 -1.72
C ALA A 33 0.22 -18.53 -1.74
N GLY A 34 1.19 -19.36 -1.31
CA GLY A 34 1.07 -20.80 -1.26
C GLY A 34 1.67 -21.51 -2.46
N VAL A 35 1.92 -22.82 -2.33
CA VAL A 35 2.57 -23.63 -3.36
C VAL A 35 1.78 -23.67 -4.66
N LEU A 36 0.45 -23.68 -4.56
CA LEU A 36 -0.45 -23.69 -5.71
C LEU A 36 -1.08 -22.30 -5.99
N GLY A 37 -0.62 -21.26 -5.32
CA GLY A 37 -1.23 -19.94 -5.44
C GLY A 37 -2.67 -19.89 -4.92
N GLU A 38 -2.98 -20.69 -3.93
CA GLU A 38 -4.34 -20.85 -3.40
C GLU A 38 -4.87 -19.65 -2.62
N TRP A 39 -3.99 -18.75 -2.23
CA TRP A 39 -4.36 -17.46 -1.61
C TRP A 39 -4.13 -16.32 -2.57
N GLU A 40 -5.17 -15.56 -2.85
CA GLU A 40 -5.10 -14.32 -3.59
C GLU A 40 -4.95 -13.14 -2.62
N LEU A 41 -3.96 -12.29 -2.87
CA LEU A 41 -3.66 -11.12 -2.06
C LEU A 41 -3.97 -9.86 -2.83
N ASN A 42 -4.67 -8.92 -2.20
CA ASN A 42 -4.89 -7.58 -2.70
C ASN A 42 -4.64 -6.55 -1.60
N ALA A 43 -3.93 -5.51 -1.93
CA ALA A 43 -3.65 -4.41 -1.03
C ALA A 43 -3.64 -3.07 -1.78
N THR A 44 -4.02 -2.02 -1.07
CA THR A 44 -3.84 -0.65 -1.53
C THR A 44 -2.87 0.03 -0.58
N VAL A 45 -1.71 0.41 -1.08
CA VAL A 45 -0.64 0.97 -0.26
C VAL A 45 -0.36 2.42 -0.66
N THR A 46 0.01 3.22 0.34
CA THR A 46 0.43 4.60 0.16
C THR A 46 1.84 4.79 0.68
N PRO A 47 2.63 5.73 0.08
CA PRO A 47 3.96 6.03 0.59
C PRO A 47 3.90 6.50 2.03
N THR A 48 4.81 5.98 2.86
CA THR A 48 5.06 6.50 4.20
C THR A 48 6.28 7.39 4.17
N VAL A 49 6.29 8.44 5.00
CA VAL A 49 7.41 9.38 5.04
C VAL A 49 8.64 8.68 5.58
N SER A 50 9.64 8.48 4.72
CA SER A 50 10.95 7.96 5.08
C SER A 50 12.03 8.67 4.29
N GLN A 51 13.09 9.11 4.94
CA GLN A 51 14.16 9.88 4.32
C GLN A 51 15.11 9.05 3.45
N SER A 52 15.20 7.74 3.65
CA SER A 52 16.25 6.92 3.05
C SER A 52 15.77 5.64 2.36
N ALA A 53 14.49 5.28 2.47
CA ALA A 53 13.95 4.07 1.86
C ALA A 53 12.54 4.32 1.33
N LYS A 54 12.20 3.63 0.24
CA LYS A 54 10.84 3.63 -0.31
C LYS A 54 10.00 2.69 0.55
N LYS A 55 9.16 3.27 1.40
CA LYS A 55 8.25 2.55 2.28
C LYS A 55 6.80 2.84 1.91
N PHE A 56 6.00 1.80 1.96
CA PHE A 56 4.57 1.86 1.66
C PHE A 56 3.81 1.05 2.69
N SER A 57 2.60 1.45 3.00
CA SER A 57 1.72 0.68 3.88
C SER A 57 0.26 0.87 3.51
N GLY A 58 -0.55 -0.10 3.87
CA GLY A 58 -1.99 -0.02 3.65
C GLY A 58 -2.73 -1.29 4.00
N PRO A 59 -4.05 -1.26 3.85
CA PRO A 59 -4.90 -2.40 4.12
C PRO A 59 -4.66 -3.54 3.15
N LEU A 60 -4.76 -4.76 3.67
CA LEU A 60 -4.53 -6.01 2.97
C LEU A 60 -5.75 -6.92 3.11
N THR A 61 -6.11 -7.56 2.02
CA THR A 61 -7.10 -8.63 2.00
C THR A 61 -6.49 -9.88 1.36
N MET A 62 -6.67 -11.02 2.00
CA MET A 62 -6.30 -12.32 1.46
C MET A 62 -7.54 -13.19 1.33
N LYS A 63 -7.69 -13.83 0.19
CA LYS A 63 -8.83 -14.66 -0.15
C LYS A 63 -8.37 -16.06 -0.56
N HIS A 64 -8.91 -17.10 0.06
CA HIS A 64 -8.62 -18.48 -0.30
C HIS A 64 -9.45 -18.88 -1.50
N VAL A 65 -8.81 -18.98 -2.66
CA VAL A 65 -9.51 -19.18 -3.96
C VAL A 65 -9.49 -20.64 -4.43
N GLY A 66 -8.78 -21.51 -3.75
CA GLY A 66 -8.63 -22.92 -4.12
C GLY A 66 -9.71 -23.87 -3.60
N LEU A 67 -10.63 -23.41 -2.76
CA LEU A 67 -11.66 -24.24 -2.14
C LEU A 67 -13.08 -23.74 -2.47
N CYS A 68 -13.92 -24.67 -2.88
CA CYS A 68 -15.36 -24.46 -2.95
C CYS A 68 -15.96 -24.72 -1.57
N THR A 69 -16.33 -23.66 -0.85
CA THR A 69 -17.04 -23.75 0.42
C THR A 69 -18.49 -23.28 0.25
N GLN A 70 -19.41 -23.81 1.06
CA GLN A 70 -20.81 -23.40 1.00
C GLN A 70 -21.02 -21.92 1.36
N ASP A 71 -20.12 -21.36 2.19
CA ASP A 71 -20.17 -19.98 2.69
C ASP A 71 -19.29 -19.02 1.89
N GLY A 72 -18.81 -19.46 0.72
CA GLY A 72 -17.87 -18.70 -0.09
C GLY A 72 -16.40 -18.87 0.33
N PRO A 73 -15.45 -18.19 -0.35
CA PRO A 73 -14.04 -18.30 -0.03
C PRO A 73 -13.72 -17.70 1.35
N GLU A 74 -12.82 -18.33 2.08
CA GLU A 74 -12.28 -17.78 3.31
C GLU A 74 -11.54 -16.46 2.99
N GLU A 75 -11.82 -15.44 3.78
CA GLU A 75 -11.23 -14.12 3.61
C GLU A 75 -10.57 -13.67 4.92
N LYS A 76 -9.35 -13.17 4.80
CA LYS A 76 -8.58 -12.58 5.92
C LYS A 76 -8.23 -11.15 5.58
N THR A 77 -8.29 -10.29 6.58
CA THR A 77 -7.92 -8.88 6.46
C THR A 77 -6.76 -8.54 7.37
N GLY A 78 -6.06 -7.49 7.02
CA GLY A 78 -4.93 -7.02 7.81
C GLY A 78 -4.27 -5.80 7.20
N GLU A 79 -2.98 -5.69 7.43
CA GLU A 79 -2.14 -4.59 6.95
C GLU A 79 -0.86 -5.15 6.35
N ILE A 80 -0.38 -4.50 5.30
CA ILE A 80 0.93 -4.76 4.71
C ILE A 80 1.80 -3.52 4.83
N ARG A 81 3.07 -3.73 5.19
CA ARG A 81 4.12 -2.71 5.19
C ARG A 81 5.24 -3.18 4.28
N ILE A 82 5.55 -2.36 3.29
CA ILE A 82 6.51 -2.70 2.24
C ILE A 82 7.70 -1.76 2.31
N GLN A 83 8.88 -2.33 2.16
CA GLN A 83 10.13 -1.59 1.96
C GLN A 83 10.80 -2.08 0.68
N ILE A 84 11.07 -1.16 -0.25
CA ILE A 84 11.74 -1.45 -1.50
C ILE A 84 13.14 -0.85 -1.49
N SER A 85 14.13 -1.63 -1.87
CA SER A 85 15.54 -1.24 -1.88
C SER A 85 16.26 -1.80 -3.12
N GLY A 86 17.55 -1.44 -3.30
CA GLY A 86 18.37 -1.93 -4.39
C GLY A 86 17.85 -1.55 -5.76
N SER A 87 17.52 -0.27 -6.00
CA SER A 87 16.95 0.21 -7.27
C SER A 87 15.66 -0.51 -7.65
N SER A 88 14.83 -0.82 -6.66
CA SER A 88 13.57 -1.56 -6.79
C SER A 88 13.72 -3.06 -7.09
N SER A 89 14.94 -3.62 -6.91
CA SER A 89 15.19 -5.03 -7.15
C SER A 89 14.86 -5.96 -5.97
N ARG A 90 14.72 -5.41 -4.76
CA ARG A 90 14.42 -6.16 -3.55
C ARG A 90 13.24 -5.57 -2.82
N MET A 91 12.39 -6.43 -2.31
CA MET A 91 11.25 -6.07 -1.48
C MET A 91 11.30 -6.84 -0.17
N LYS A 92 11.13 -6.12 0.93
CA LYS A 92 10.80 -6.70 2.23
C LYS A 92 9.42 -6.24 2.62
N ALA A 93 8.62 -7.12 3.17
CA ALA A 93 7.30 -6.77 3.64
C ALA A 93 6.97 -7.47 4.95
N ILE A 94 6.16 -6.79 5.74
CA ILE A 94 5.54 -7.35 6.94
C ILE A 94 4.04 -7.39 6.67
N LEU A 95 3.47 -8.58 6.76
CA LEU A 95 2.05 -8.81 6.59
C LEU A 95 1.46 -9.16 7.95
N LEU A 96 0.61 -8.28 8.47
CA LEU A 96 -0.14 -8.53 9.68
C LEU A 96 -1.55 -8.98 9.29
N VAL A 97 -1.83 -10.25 9.43
CA VAL A 97 -3.08 -10.88 8.98
C VAL A 97 -3.69 -11.63 10.17
N ASP A 98 -4.92 -11.28 10.53
CA ASP A 98 -5.64 -11.85 11.68
C ASP A 98 -4.79 -11.87 12.97
N GLY A 99 -4.02 -10.82 13.22
CA GLY A 99 -3.14 -10.71 14.37
C GLY A 99 -1.83 -11.51 14.28
N VAL A 100 -1.58 -12.20 13.17
CA VAL A 100 -0.34 -12.95 12.93
C VAL A 100 0.58 -12.12 12.04
N GLU A 101 1.81 -11.90 12.51
CA GLU A 101 2.84 -11.19 11.77
C GLU A 101 3.68 -12.15 10.93
N CYS A 102 3.63 -11.96 9.61
CA CYS A 102 4.43 -12.71 8.66
C CYS A 102 5.48 -11.81 8.02
N VAL A 103 6.66 -12.33 7.74
CA VAL A 103 7.76 -11.60 7.12
C VAL A 103 8.03 -12.16 5.73
N TYR A 104 8.11 -11.25 4.76
CA TYR A 104 8.36 -11.57 3.36
C TYR A 104 9.64 -10.91 2.88
N SER A 105 10.39 -11.65 2.07
CA SER A 105 11.55 -11.15 1.35
C SER A 105 11.51 -11.67 -0.09
N GLY A 106 11.56 -10.75 -1.05
CA GLY A 106 11.44 -11.09 -2.47
C GLY A 106 12.40 -10.30 -3.34
N ARG A 107 12.66 -10.85 -4.53
CA ARG A 107 13.47 -10.23 -5.58
C ARG A 107 12.60 -10.00 -6.81
N PHE A 108 12.86 -8.90 -7.49
CA PHE A 108 12.19 -8.55 -8.72
C PHE A 108 12.83 -9.27 -9.92
N THR A 109 11.97 -9.97 -10.65
CA THR A 109 12.26 -10.49 -11.99
C THR A 109 11.22 -9.88 -12.96
N ASN A 110 10.10 -10.53 -13.21
CA ASN A 110 8.88 -9.94 -13.81
C ASN A 110 7.88 -9.49 -12.75
N SER A 111 8.07 -9.97 -11.54
CA SER A 111 7.30 -9.70 -10.33
C SER A 111 8.23 -9.88 -9.14
N TYR A 112 7.79 -9.51 -7.96
CA TYR A 112 8.54 -9.84 -6.75
C TYR A 112 8.21 -11.27 -6.34
N THR A 113 9.22 -12.11 -6.30
CA THR A 113 9.10 -13.52 -5.89
C THR A 113 9.97 -13.81 -4.69
N GLY A 114 9.45 -14.52 -3.72
CA GLY A 114 10.18 -14.87 -2.52
C GLY A 114 9.36 -15.73 -1.57
N MET A 115 9.82 -15.80 -0.34
CA MET A 115 9.22 -16.62 0.69
C MET A 115 8.64 -15.77 1.80
N MET A 116 7.45 -16.14 2.26
CA MET A 116 6.79 -15.56 3.42
C MET A 116 6.90 -16.52 4.59
N ASN A 117 7.40 -16.02 5.71
CA ASN A 117 7.57 -16.78 6.96
C ASN A 117 6.59 -16.26 8.01
N CYS A 118 5.78 -17.15 8.53
CA CYS A 118 4.88 -16.91 9.65
C CYS A 118 5.30 -17.76 10.85
N PRO A 119 5.07 -17.29 12.12
CA PRO A 119 5.64 -17.94 13.30
C PRO A 119 5.23 -19.39 13.52
N ASP A 120 4.04 -19.78 13.08
CA ASP A 120 3.42 -21.09 13.34
C ASP A 120 3.30 -21.97 12.09
N ARG A 121 3.93 -21.57 10.98
CA ARG A 121 3.80 -22.26 9.70
C ARG A 121 5.15 -22.38 9.00
N ARG A 122 5.23 -23.33 8.09
CA ARG A 122 6.35 -23.41 7.16
C ARG A 122 6.34 -22.21 6.22
N ALA A 123 7.52 -21.78 5.78
CA ALA A 123 7.64 -20.77 4.76
C ALA A 123 6.85 -21.16 3.51
N VAL A 124 6.11 -20.19 2.97
CA VAL A 124 5.32 -20.38 1.75
C VAL A 124 5.77 -19.41 0.66
N PRO A 125 5.72 -19.81 -0.61
CA PRO A 125 6.01 -18.89 -1.70
C PRO A 125 4.98 -17.77 -1.74
N LEU A 126 5.45 -16.55 -2.01
CA LEU A 126 4.59 -15.40 -2.23
C LEU A 126 5.12 -14.61 -3.42
N THR A 127 4.27 -14.37 -4.39
CA THR A 127 4.54 -13.53 -5.54
C THR A 127 3.69 -12.28 -5.49
N LEU A 128 4.31 -11.12 -5.64
CA LEU A 128 3.66 -9.82 -5.57
C LEU A 128 3.90 -9.00 -6.84
N TRP A 129 2.84 -8.34 -7.31
CA TRP A 129 2.88 -7.35 -8.37
C TRP A 129 2.46 -6.00 -7.82
N VAL A 130 3.21 -4.96 -8.16
CA VAL A 130 2.90 -3.57 -7.83
C VAL A 130 2.50 -2.85 -9.11
N LYS A 131 1.34 -2.23 -9.06
CA LYS A 131 0.80 -1.43 -10.19
C LYS A 131 0.76 0.06 -9.88
#